data_e0b6964e6edffbfbec07176c73536c0c
#
_entry.id   e0b6964e6edffbfbec07176c73536c0c
#
_cell.length_a   1.000
_cell.length_b   1.000
_cell.length_c   1.000
_cell.angle_alpha   90.00
_cell.angle_beta   90.00
_cell.angle_gamma   90.00
#
_symmetry.space_group_name_H-M   'P 1'
#
loop_
_entity.id
_entity.type
_entity.pdbx_description
1 polymer ?
#
loop_
_entity_poly.entity_id
_entity_poly.type
_entity_poly.pdbx_seq_one_letter_code
_entity_poly.pdbx_strand_id
1 'polypeptide(L)'
;MDTNSPVYKRVLLKLSGEAINGKDGILNFDYIKEIADVLKKCMDKGVQFGIIVGAGNIWRGRSGGEMDRVKADHMGMLATCINAVALQESFIRCGIDAVVMTAVEMKSFAKPFVRDDAIDCLNNGKVVIFGCGLGIPFVSTDTAAVVRAAEIGADIVLMAKNIDAIYTADPRKDKNAEKISSITYKEILARGLQAMDSTATSFAMDNNIAIHVFGLDNCENIYKVIMGAEMGTVVKGE
;
A
#
# COMPACT_ATOMS: atom_id res chain seq x y z
N MET A 1 4.53 -0.67 28.06
CA MET A 1 3.41 -0.60 27.09
C MET A 1 2.80 -1.97 27.01
N ASP A 2 1.48 -2.04 26.99
CA ASP A 2 0.77 -3.34 26.93
C ASP A 2 1.08 -4.01 25.59
N THR A 3 1.87 -5.06 25.60
CA THR A 3 2.42 -5.74 24.40
C THR A 3 1.34 -6.41 23.54
N ASN A 4 0.05 -6.22 23.89
CA ASN A 4 -1.08 -6.88 23.25
C ASN A 4 -2.01 -5.93 22.48
N SER A 5 -1.74 -4.64 22.46
CA SER A 5 -2.55 -3.63 21.76
C SER A 5 -1.84 -3.11 20.51
N PRO A 6 -2.55 -2.89 19.39
CA PRO A 6 -1.97 -2.31 18.18
C PRO A 6 -1.52 -0.87 18.44
N VAL A 7 -0.42 -0.46 17.82
CA VAL A 7 0.10 0.91 17.92
C VAL A 7 -0.60 1.88 16.95
N TYR A 8 -1.35 1.34 15.99
CA TYR A 8 -2.12 2.10 14.99
C TYR A 8 -3.55 1.62 14.95
N LYS A 9 -4.49 2.54 14.84
CA LYS A 9 -5.93 2.26 14.78
C LYS A 9 -6.43 2.20 13.34
N ARG A 10 -6.01 3.13 12.49
CA ARG A 10 -6.36 3.18 11.07
C ARG A 10 -5.12 3.18 10.22
N VAL A 11 -5.01 2.23 9.33
CA VAL A 11 -3.83 1.96 8.51
C VAL A 11 -4.19 2.06 7.03
N LEU A 12 -3.35 2.74 6.24
CA LEU A 12 -3.33 2.52 4.80
C LEU A 12 -2.23 1.52 4.46
N LEU A 13 -2.62 0.34 4.03
CA LEU A 13 -1.69 -0.70 3.57
C LEU A 13 -1.49 -0.60 2.06
N LYS A 14 -0.26 -0.34 1.62
CA LYS A 14 0.11 -0.40 0.20
C LYS A 14 0.74 -1.74 -0.11
N LEU A 15 0.09 -2.51 -0.98
CA LEU A 15 0.59 -3.78 -1.51
C LEU A 15 1.22 -3.56 -2.89
N SER A 16 2.38 -4.16 -3.14
CA SER A 16 2.93 -4.23 -4.49
C SER A 16 2.13 -5.24 -5.32
N GLY A 17 1.78 -4.90 -6.57
CA GLY A 17 1.20 -5.87 -7.49
C GLY A 17 2.10 -7.10 -7.68
N GLU A 18 3.42 -6.92 -7.68
CA GLU A 18 4.37 -8.02 -7.75
C GLU A 18 4.31 -8.97 -6.56
N ALA A 19 3.96 -8.49 -5.37
CA ALA A 19 3.84 -9.32 -4.18
C ALA A 19 2.67 -10.31 -4.28
N ILE A 20 1.62 -9.95 -5.00
CA ILE A 20 0.44 -10.81 -5.22
C ILE A 20 0.49 -11.59 -6.53
N ASN A 21 1.64 -11.58 -7.22
CA ASN A 21 1.82 -12.30 -8.49
C ASN A 21 1.89 -13.82 -8.28
N GLY A 22 1.23 -14.58 -9.14
CA GLY A 22 1.29 -16.04 -9.15
C GLY A 22 2.47 -16.57 -9.98
N LYS A 23 2.87 -17.81 -9.73
CA LYS A 23 3.87 -18.52 -10.55
C LYS A 23 3.32 -18.82 -11.95
N ASP A 24 2.06 -19.22 -12.01
CA ASP A 24 1.37 -19.68 -13.22
C ASP A 24 0.25 -18.73 -13.68
N GLY A 25 0.23 -17.49 -13.16
CA GLY A 25 -0.78 -16.48 -13.49
C GLY A 25 -0.49 -15.15 -12.82
N ILE A 26 -1.30 -14.14 -13.11
CA ILE A 26 -1.13 -12.78 -12.61
C ILE A 26 -1.51 -12.59 -11.12
N LEU A 27 -2.12 -13.60 -10.49
CA LEU A 27 -2.60 -13.55 -9.10
C LEU A 27 -2.27 -14.85 -8.37
N ASN A 28 -1.78 -14.73 -7.14
CA ASN A 28 -1.57 -15.82 -6.20
C ASN A 28 -2.66 -15.78 -5.12
N PHE A 29 -3.74 -16.53 -5.34
CA PHE A 29 -4.88 -16.53 -4.43
C PHE A 29 -4.56 -17.13 -3.05
N ASP A 30 -3.61 -18.08 -2.97
CA ASP A 30 -3.18 -18.64 -1.68
C ASP A 30 -2.47 -17.55 -0.86
N TYR A 31 -1.57 -16.78 -1.49
CA TYR A 31 -0.88 -15.68 -0.83
C TYR A 31 -1.83 -14.54 -0.44
N ILE A 32 -2.82 -14.23 -1.29
CA ILE A 32 -3.87 -13.23 -0.96
C ILE A 32 -4.69 -13.72 0.25
N LYS A 33 -4.95 -15.01 0.36
CA LYS A 33 -5.62 -15.60 1.52
C LYS A 33 -4.76 -15.47 2.79
N GLU A 34 -3.45 -15.73 2.72
CA GLU A 34 -2.53 -15.50 3.85
C GLU A 34 -2.56 -14.03 4.32
N ILE A 35 -2.57 -13.08 3.38
CA ILE A 35 -2.74 -11.65 3.70
C ILE A 35 -4.07 -11.44 4.43
N ALA A 36 -5.18 -11.98 3.91
CA ALA A 36 -6.50 -11.84 4.52
C ALA A 36 -6.52 -12.38 5.97
N ASP A 37 -5.94 -13.55 6.20
CA ASP A 37 -5.86 -14.16 7.52
C ASP A 37 -5.09 -13.25 8.53
N VAL A 38 -4.01 -12.61 8.08
CA VAL A 38 -3.25 -11.65 8.90
C VAL A 38 -4.04 -10.35 9.15
N LEU A 39 -4.70 -9.81 8.12
CA LEU A 39 -5.55 -8.62 8.29
C LEU A 39 -6.65 -8.87 9.30
N LYS A 40 -7.30 -10.05 9.23
CA LYS A 40 -8.35 -10.44 10.18
C LYS A 40 -7.86 -10.44 11.62
N LYS A 41 -6.68 -11.00 11.89
CA LYS A 41 -6.04 -10.94 13.22
C LYS A 41 -5.88 -9.50 13.73
N CYS A 42 -5.52 -8.57 12.84
CA CYS A 42 -5.39 -7.15 13.19
C CYS A 42 -6.77 -6.49 13.43
N MET A 43 -7.75 -6.80 12.58
CA MET A 43 -9.13 -6.28 12.68
C MET A 43 -9.81 -6.75 13.96
N ASP A 44 -9.56 -7.99 14.41
CA ASP A 44 -10.05 -8.52 15.69
C ASP A 44 -9.49 -7.73 16.90
N LYS A 45 -8.41 -6.95 16.69
CA LYS A 45 -7.83 -6.01 17.68
C LYS A 45 -8.28 -4.56 17.45
N GLY A 46 -9.23 -4.32 16.56
CA GLY A 46 -9.82 -3.02 16.28
C GLY A 46 -9.08 -2.18 15.24
N VAL A 47 -8.16 -2.75 14.46
CA VAL A 47 -7.45 -2.04 13.37
C VAL A 47 -8.35 -1.93 12.14
N GLN A 48 -8.41 -0.74 11.55
CA GLN A 48 -9.13 -0.43 10.32
C GLN A 48 -8.16 -0.37 9.14
N PHE A 49 -8.53 -0.94 7.99
CA PHE A 49 -7.67 -0.99 6.81
C PHE A 49 -8.27 -0.29 5.59
N GLY A 50 -7.58 0.76 5.10
CA GLY A 50 -7.59 1.15 3.70
C GLY A 50 -6.48 0.40 2.97
N ILE A 51 -6.72 -0.13 1.79
CA ILE A 51 -5.73 -0.86 1.00
C ILE A 51 -5.60 -0.24 -0.37
N ILE A 52 -4.37 -0.01 -0.82
CA ILE A 52 -4.08 0.32 -2.20
C ILE A 52 -3.13 -0.72 -2.79
N VAL A 53 -3.41 -1.17 -4.01
CA VAL A 53 -2.60 -2.19 -4.67
C VAL A 53 -2.02 -1.68 -5.98
N GLY A 54 -0.74 -1.97 -6.22
CA GLY A 54 -0.07 -1.66 -7.47
C GLY A 54 -0.46 -2.60 -8.61
N ALA A 55 -0.04 -2.28 -9.82
CA ALA A 55 -0.33 -3.01 -11.06
C ALA A 55 0.82 -3.89 -11.57
N GLY A 56 1.95 -3.96 -10.84
CA GLY A 56 3.21 -4.51 -11.34
C GLY A 56 3.21 -5.98 -11.75
N ASN A 57 2.19 -6.74 -11.37
CA ASN A 57 1.93 -8.12 -11.83
C ASN A 57 1.28 -8.19 -13.21
N ILE A 58 0.60 -7.13 -13.65
CA ILE A 58 -0.16 -7.08 -14.90
C ILE A 58 0.49 -6.11 -15.88
N TRP A 59 0.78 -4.88 -15.44
CA TRP A 59 1.26 -3.82 -16.30
C TRP A 59 2.16 -2.81 -15.56
N ARG A 60 3.24 -2.38 -16.24
CA ARG A 60 4.11 -1.30 -15.78
C ARG A 60 4.09 -0.15 -16.77
N GLY A 61 3.38 0.94 -16.46
CA GLY A 61 3.24 2.09 -17.35
C GLY A 61 4.58 2.70 -17.81
N ARG A 62 5.59 2.74 -16.93
CA ARG A 62 6.94 3.24 -17.28
C ARG A 62 7.69 2.36 -18.28
N SER A 63 7.28 1.11 -18.50
CA SER A 63 7.91 0.14 -19.41
C SER A 63 7.12 -0.05 -20.69
N GLY A 64 6.17 0.84 -21.00
CA GLY A 64 5.26 0.73 -22.14
C GLY A 64 5.90 0.90 -23.54
N GLY A 65 7.22 0.97 -23.65
CA GLY A 65 7.93 1.11 -24.93
C GLY A 65 7.55 2.39 -25.66
N GLU A 66 7.10 2.26 -26.92
CA GLU A 66 6.67 3.40 -27.76
C GLU A 66 5.24 3.89 -27.47
N MET A 67 4.54 3.28 -26.50
CA MET A 67 3.19 3.68 -26.15
C MET A 67 3.14 5.08 -25.52
N ASP A 68 2.13 5.86 -25.88
CA ASP A 68 1.83 7.12 -25.19
C ASP A 68 1.72 6.92 -23.66
N ARG A 69 2.42 7.76 -22.91
CA ARG A 69 2.52 7.62 -21.47
C ARG A 69 1.16 7.68 -20.77
N VAL A 70 0.26 8.53 -21.22
CA VAL A 70 -1.09 8.65 -20.63
C VAL A 70 -1.87 7.35 -20.82
N LYS A 71 -1.77 6.76 -22.01
CA LYS A 71 -2.43 5.46 -22.31
C LYS A 71 -1.85 4.34 -21.49
N ALA A 72 -0.52 4.31 -21.34
CA ALA A 72 0.16 3.32 -20.50
C ALA A 72 -0.25 3.44 -19.02
N ASP A 73 -0.38 4.65 -18.50
CA ASP A 73 -0.86 4.89 -17.13
C ASP A 73 -2.35 4.52 -16.97
N HIS A 74 -3.22 4.78 -17.97
CA HIS A 74 -4.61 4.30 -17.95
C HIS A 74 -4.68 2.76 -17.89
N MET A 75 -3.85 2.04 -18.63
CA MET A 75 -3.75 0.57 -18.52
C MET A 75 -3.32 0.15 -17.11
N GLY A 76 -2.36 0.84 -16.50
CA GLY A 76 -1.97 0.62 -15.11
C GLY A 76 -3.12 0.84 -14.12
N MET A 77 -3.92 1.88 -14.30
CA MET A 77 -5.11 2.13 -13.49
C MET A 77 -6.12 0.97 -13.59
N LEU A 78 -6.43 0.50 -14.81
CA LEU A 78 -7.32 -0.64 -15.04
C LEU A 78 -6.75 -1.92 -14.41
N ALA A 79 -5.45 -2.14 -14.51
CA ALA A 79 -4.77 -3.29 -13.89
C ALA A 79 -4.87 -3.27 -12.36
N THR A 80 -4.80 -2.09 -11.71
CA THR A 80 -5.06 -1.99 -10.27
C THR A 80 -6.50 -2.33 -9.90
N CYS A 81 -7.47 -2.09 -10.78
CA CYS A 81 -8.86 -2.49 -10.54
C CYS A 81 -9.04 -4.00 -10.59
N ILE A 82 -8.38 -4.69 -11.53
CA ILE A 82 -8.37 -6.15 -11.57
C ILE A 82 -7.86 -6.70 -10.23
N ASN A 83 -6.73 -6.19 -9.75
CA ASN A 83 -6.17 -6.60 -8.46
C ASN A 83 -7.11 -6.27 -7.30
N ALA A 84 -7.74 -5.09 -7.28
CA ALA A 84 -8.65 -4.68 -6.22
C ALA A 84 -9.90 -5.58 -6.12
N VAL A 85 -10.49 -5.96 -7.25
CA VAL A 85 -11.63 -6.89 -7.32
C VAL A 85 -11.23 -8.29 -6.83
N ALA A 86 -10.04 -8.77 -7.22
CA ALA A 86 -9.53 -10.06 -6.77
C ALA A 86 -9.26 -10.09 -5.25
N LEU A 87 -8.70 -9.01 -4.69
CA LEU A 87 -8.53 -8.85 -3.24
C LEU A 87 -9.87 -8.84 -2.53
N GLN A 88 -10.85 -8.07 -3.03
CA GLN A 88 -12.20 -8.01 -2.43
C GLN A 88 -12.83 -9.39 -2.34
N GLU A 89 -12.89 -10.13 -3.44
CA GLU A 89 -13.50 -11.47 -3.47
C GLU A 89 -12.78 -12.43 -2.52
N SER A 90 -11.44 -12.42 -2.51
CA SER A 90 -10.66 -13.26 -1.61
C SER A 90 -10.90 -12.91 -0.15
N PHE A 91 -11.00 -11.64 0.19
CA PHE A 91 -11.26 -11.18 1.57
C PHE A 91 -12.66 -11.57 2.03
N ILE A 92 -13.67 -11.42 1.17
CA ILE A 92 -15.05 -11.83 1.46
C ILE A 92 -15.10 -13.35 1.75
N ARG A 93 -14.40 -14.17 0.96
CA ARG A 93 -14.29 -15.63 1.20
C ARG A 93 -13.61 -15.97 2.53
N CYS A 94 -12.72 -15.11 3.00
CA CYS A 94 -12.07 -15.24 4.32
C CYS A 94 -12.91 -14.65 5.47
N GLY A 95 -14.13 -14.17 5.20
CA GLY A 95 -15.03 -13.59 6.19
C GLY A 95 -14.67 -12.16 6.60
N ILE A 96 -14.00 -11.41 5.71
CA ILE A 96 -13.73 -9.98 5.85
C ILE A 96 -14.69 -9.23 4.94
N ASP A 97 -15.52 -8.33 5.50
CA ASP A 97 -16.35 -7.43 4.69
C ASP A 97 -15.45 -6.39 4.00
N ALA A 98 -15.47 -6.35 2.68
CA ALA A 98 -14.58 -5.50 1.88
C ALA A 98 -15.33 -4.79 0.74
N VAL A 99 -14.95 -3.56 0.44
CA VAL A 99 -15.52 -2.77 -0.64
C VAL A 99 -14.41 -2.19 -1.53
N VAL A 100 -14.59 -2.30 -2.85
CA VAL A 100 -13.73 -1.61 -3.82
C VAL A 100 -14.30 -0.23 -4.11
N MET A 101 -13.46 0.79 -3.99
CA MET A 101 -13.75 2.16 -4.42
C MET A 101 -12.73 2.62 -5.45
N THR A 102 -13.20 3.17 -6.58
CA THR A 102 -12.35 3.53 -7.70
C THR A 102 -12.34 5.04 -7.96
N ALA A 103 -11.16 5.58 -8.25
CA ALA A 103 -11.00 7.00 -8.61
C ALA A 103 -11.64 7.36 -9.96
N VAL A 104 -11.80 6.37 -10.85
CA VAL A 104 -12.55 6.49 -12.11
C VAL A 104 -13.87 5.73 -11.95
N GLU A 105 -14.98 6.30 -12.38
CA GLU A 105 -16.29 5.67 -12.23
C GLU A 105 -16.40 4.36 -13.01
N MET A 106 -16.70 3.28 -12.30
CA MET A 106 -16.90 1.92 -12.82
C MET A 106 -18.09 1.26 -12.12
N LYS A 107 -19.25 1.93 -12.16
CA LYS A 107 -20.44 1.64 -11.33
C LYS A 107 -20.95 0.20 -11.41
N SER A 108 -20.63 -0.53 -12.51
CA SER A 108 -21.10 -1.92 -12.70
C SER A 108 -20.40 -2.92 -11.76
N PHE A 109 -19.20 -2.61 -11.22
CA PHE A 109 -18.42 -3.54 -10.39
C PHE A 109 -17.61 -2.90 -9.26
N ALA A 110 -17.62 -1.56 -9.14
CA ALA A 110 -16.96 -0.86 -8.05
C ALA A 110 -17.72 0.42 -7.70
N LYS A 111 -17.65 0.87 -6.45
CA LYS A 111 -18.19 2.16 -6.04
C LYS A 111 -17.24 3.28 -6.49
N PRO A 112 -17.75 4.45 -6.92
CA PRO A 112 -16.92 5.66 -7.02
C PRO A 112 -16.34 6.00 -5.66
N PHE A 113 -15.08 6.45 -5.63
CA PHE A 113 -14.49 6.91 -4.39
C PHE A 113 -15.16 8.21 -3.92
N VAL A 114 -15.73 8.15 -2.74
CA VAL A 114 -16.20 9.30 -1.95
C VAL A 114 -15.56 9.18 -0.58
N ARG A 115 -14.85 10.22 -0.15
CA ARG A 115 -14.09 10.24 1.10
C ARG A 115 -14.92 9.81 2.31
N ASP A 116 -16.09 10.42 2.48
CA ASP A 116 -16.92 10.19 3.66
C ASP A 116 -17.51 8.79 3.66
N ASP A 117 -17.91 8.26 2.49
CA ASP A 117 -18.36 6.85 2.35
C ASP A 117 -17.22 5.87 2.71
N ALA A 118 -15.97 6.19 2.35
CA ALA A 118 -14.83 5.35 2.70
C ALA A 118 -14.60 5.34 4.21
N ILE A 119 -14.67 6.50 4.88
CA ILE A 119 -14.57 6.63 6.33
C ILE A 119 -15.70 5.87 7.02
N ASP A 120 -16.93 5.98 6.54
CA ASP A 120 -18.08 5.24 7.07
C ASP A 120 -17.89 3.72 6.93
N CYS A 121 -17.40 3.26 5.78
CA CYS A 121 -17.06 1.84 5.60
C CYS A 121 -16.03 1.37 6.62
N LEU A 122 -14.94 2.12 6.82
CA LEU A 122 -13.90 1.80 7.78
C LEU A 122 -14.43 1.77 9.23
N ASN A 123 -15.24 2.76 9.59
CA ASN A 123 -15.86 2.84 10.93
C ASN A 123 -16.83 1.69 11.20
N ASN A 124 -17.43 1.12 10.15
CA ASN A 124 -18.31 -0.06 10.23
C ASN A 124 -17.55 -1.39 10.06
N GLY A 125 -16.23 -1.40 10.23
CA GLY A 125 -15.40 -2.62 10.22
C GLY A 125 -15.17 -3.22 8.83
N LYS A 126 -15.42 -2.47 7.75
CA LYS A 126 -15.14 -2.93 6.38
C LYS A 126 -13.72 -2.54 5.98
N VAL A 127 -13.08 -3.39 5.19
CA VAL A 127 -11.84 -3.04 4.46
C VAL A 127 -12.21 -2.24 3.21
N VAL A 128 -11.57 -1.09 3.00
CA VAL A 128 -11.75 -0.30 1.78
C VAL A 128 -10.54 -0.49 0.86
N ILE A 129 -10.78 -1.00 -0.35
CA ILE A 129 -9.74 -1.26 -1.34
C ILE A 129 -9.84 -0.22 -2.45
N PHE A 130 -8.77 0.57 -2.64
CA PHE A 130 -8.74 1.67 -3.60
C PHE A 130 -8.18 1.21 -4.95
N GLY A 131 -8.99 1.27 -5.99
CA GLY A 131 -8.62 1.02 -7.38
C GLY A 131 -8.40 2.30 -8.18
N CYS A 132 -7.74 2.21 -9.34
CA CYS A 132 -7.39 3.33 -10.22
C CYS A 132 -6.44 4.38 -9.63
N GLY A 133 -5.76 4.10 -8.51
CA GLY A 133 -4.88 5.08 -7.87
C GLY A 133 -5.60 6.39 -7.52
N LEU A 134 -5.15 7.51 -8.09
CA LEU A 134 -5.82 8.82 -7.99
C LEU A 134 -6.68 9.16 -9.24
N GLY A 135 -6.73 8.28 -10.23
CA GLY A 135 -7.49 8.52 -11.47
C GLY A 135 -6.83 9.48 -12.45
N ILE A 136 -5.60 9.89 -12.21
CA ILE A 136 -4.82 10.81 -13.04
C ILE A 136 -3.50 10.20 -13.50
N PRO A 137 -3.10 10.39 -14.77
CA PRO A 137 -1.80 9.95 -15.28
C PRO A 137 -0.62 10.61 -14.55
N PHE A 138 0.58 10.06 -14.73
CA PHE A 138 1.85 10.51 -14.16
C PHE A 138 1.99 10.38 -12.63
N VAL A 139 0.98 9.85 -11.94
CA VAL A 139 0.98 9.65 -10.49
C VAL A 139 1.21 8.17 -10.18
N SER A 140 2.15 7.90 -9.27
CA SER A 140 2.46 6.55 -8.84
C SER A 140 1.47 6.01 -7.81
N THR A 141 1.51 4.69 -7.58
CA THR A 141 0.75 4.05 -6.48
C THR A 141 1.28 4.50 -5.11
N ASP A 142 2.58 4.83 -4.98
CA ASP A 142 3.14 5.33 -3.73
C ASP A 142 2.56 6.72 -3.39
N THR A 143 2.47 7.63 -4.37
CA THR A 143 1.78 8.92 -4.22
C THR A 143 0.30 8.72 -3.91
N ALA A 144 -0.38 7.82 -4.62
CA ALA A 144 -1.79 7.53 -4.35
C ALA A 144 -2.00 7.00 -2.91
N ALA A 145 -1.08 6.20 -2.39
CA ALA A 145 -1.16 5.69 -1.03
C ALA A 145 -1.12 6.81 0.02
N VAL A 146 -0.19 7.75 -0.10
CA VAL A 146 -0.09 8.84 0.88
C VAL A 146 -1.27 9.82 0.79
N VAL A 147 -1.78 10.09 -0.42
CA VAL A 147 -2.98 10.94 -0.59
C VAL A 147 -4.21 10.26 0.02
N ARG A 148 -4.45 8.98 -0.27
CA ARG A 148 -5.58 8.22 0.31
C ARG A 148 -5.47 8.12 1.83
N ALA A 149 -4.26 7.97 2.37
CA ALA A 149 -4.02 7.98 3.81
C ALA A 149 -4.48 9.30 4.46
N ALA A 150 -4.11 10.43 3.86
CA ALA A 150 -4.56 11.74 4.32
C ALA A 150 -6.09 11.87 4.26
N GLU A 151 -6.71 11.49 3.14
CA GLU A 151 -8.15 11.60 2.94
C GLU A 151 -8.96 10.80 3.96
N ILE A 152 -8.52 9.58 4.29
CA ILE A 152 -9.23 8.72 5.25
C ILE A 152 -8.78 8.93 6.71
N GLY A 153 -7.83 9.80 6.96
CA GLY A 153 -7.28 10.03 8.31
C GLY A 153 -6.57 8.78 8.87
N ALA A 154 -5.70 8.15 8.06
CA ALA A 154 -4.90 7.02 8.52
C ALA A 154 -3.76 7.49 9.44
N ASP A 155 -3.46 6.73 10.49
CA ASP A 155 -2.36 7.00 11.42
C ASP A 155 -1.00 6.79 10.75
N ILE A 156 -0.94 5.90 9.75
CA ILE A 156 0.28 5.50 9.08
C ILE A 156 0.01 4.91 7.70
N VAL A 157 0.96 5.06 6.79
CA VAL A 157 1.06 4.29 5.55
C VAL A 157 2.04 3.14 5.74
N LEU A 158 1.57 1.92 5.65
CA LEU A 158 2.39 0.70 5.63
C LEU A 158 2.76 0.35 4.19
N MET A 159 4.02 0.55 3.81
CA MET A 159 4.55 0.20 2.50
C MET A 159 5.19 -1.18 2.52
N ALA A 160 4.41 -2.19 2.19
CA ALA A 160 4.85 -3.57 2.05
C ALA A 160 5.57 -3.76 0.70
N LYS A 161 6.87 -4.01 0.73
CA LYS A 161 7.75 -4.08 -0.44
C LYS A 161 8.53 -5.39 -0.51
N ASN A 162 9.19 -5.63 -1.66
CA ASN A 162 10.11 -6.76 -1.86
C ASN A 162 11.51 -6.52 -1.23
N ILE A 163 11.70 -5.37 -0.58
CA ILE A 163 12.88 -5.01 0.21
C ILE A 163 12.41 -4.75 1.63
N ASP A 164 13.18 -5.24 2.59
CA ASP A 164 12.77 -5.27 4.00
C ASP A 164 12.96 -3.93 4.74
N ALA A 165 13.65 -2.95 4.14
CA ALA A 165 13.88 -1.62 4.71
C ALA A 165 14.34 -0.62 3.65
N ILE A 166 14.57 0.64 4.06
CA ILE A 166 15.37 1.62 3.32
C ILE A 166 16.84 1.41 3.69
N TYR A 167 17.71 1.45 2.68
CA TYR A 167 19.15 1.28 2.83
C TYR A 167 19.89 2.54 2.40
N THR A 168 21.14 2.67 2.85
CA THR A 168 22.03 3.79 2.46
C THR A 168 22.37 3.79 0.98
N ALA A 169 22.30 2.62 0.31
CA ALA A 169 22.44 2.38 -1.12
C ALA A 169 21.62 1.14 -1.53
N ASP A 170 21.55 0.78 -2.82
CA ASP A 170 20.89 -0.46 -3.25
C ASP A 170 21.71 -1.69 -2.78
N PRO A 171 21.18 -2.50 -1.83
CA PRO A 171 21.94 -3.63 -1.26
C PRO A 171 22.24 -4.74 -2.27
N ARG A 172 21.57 -4.73 -3.44
CA ARG A 172 21.86 -5.67 -4.55
C ARG A 172 23.09 -5.24 -5.36
N LYS A 173 23.49 -3.96 -5.26
CA LYS A 173 24.61 -3.38 -5.99
C LYS A 173 25.78 -3.04 -5.09
N ASP A 174 25.51 -2.65 -3.85
CA ASP A 174 26.51 -2.26 -2.87
C ASP A 174 26.39 -3.16 -1.62
N LYS A 175 27.42 -3.99 -1.40
CA LYS A 175 27.49 -4.89 -0.24
C LYS A 175 27.69 -4.15 1.10
N ASN A 176 28.07 -2.86 1.06
CA ASN A 176 28.21 -2.03 2.24
C ASN A 176 26.94 -1.21 2.53
N ALA A 177 25.85 -1.46 1.80
CA ALA A 177 24.59 -0.80 2.08
C ALA A 177 24.08 -1.18 3.48
N GLU A 178 23.90 -0.19 4.33
CA GLU A 178 23.41 -0.34 5.69
C GLU A 178 21.91 -0.07 5.77
N LYS A 179 21.23 -0.86 6.58
CA LYS A 179 19.80 -0.71 6.85
C LYS A 179 19.55 0.50 7.75
N ILE A 180 18.58 1.32 7.39
CA ILE A 180 18.17 2.50 8.14
C ILE A 180 16.88 2.16 8.90
N SER A 181 16.91 2.27 10.23
CA SER A 181 15.74 1.99 11.07
C SER A 181 14.74 3.16 11.12
N SER A 182 15.24 4.40 11.07
CA SER A 182 14.43 5.63 11.04
C SER A 182 15.13 6.70 10.23
N ILE A 183 14.35 7.46 9.45
CA ILE A 183 14.86 8.53 8.58
C ILE A 183 13.81 9.62 8.43
N THR A 184 14.23 10.86 8.20
CA THR A 184 13.33 11.96 7.91
C THR A 184 13.04 12.06 6.40
N TYR A 185 11.91 12.71 6.06
CA TYR A 185 11.59 12.99 4.64
C TYR A 185 12.67 13.83 3.97
N LYS A 186 13.22 14.85 4.69
CA LYS A 186 14.28 15.73 4.18
C LYS A 186 15.54 14.95 3.84
N GLU A 187 15.93 13.98 4.69
CA GLU A 187 17.09 13.12 4.43
C GLU A 187 16.87 12.21 3.22
N ILE A 188 15.67 11.65 3.04
CA ILE A 188 15.33 10.83 1.85
C ILE A 188 15.52 11.66 0.59
N LEU A 189 14.95 12.88 0.56
CA LEU A 189 15.05 13.78 -0.60
C LEU A 189 16.49 14.25 -0.85
N ALA A 190 17.20 14.68 0.20
CA ALA A 190 18.57 15.19 0.09
C ALA A 190 19.57 14.10 -0.36
N ARG A 191 19.37 12.85 0.09
CA ARG A 191 20.24 11.71 -0.26
C ARG A 191 19.79 10.99 -1.54
N GLY A 192 18.65 11.37 -2.14
CA GLY A 192 18.09 10.73 -3.33
C GLY A 192 17.76 9.24 -3.14
N LEU A 193 17.37 8.84 -1.94
CA LEU A 193 17.07 7.44 -1.63
C LEU A 193 15.76 7.00 -2.32
N GLN A 194 15.82 5.88 -3.03
CA GLN A 194 14.70 5.37 -3.83
C GLN A 194 13.71 4.50 -3.01
N ALA A 195 13.35 4.99 -1.82
CA ALA A 195 12.38 4.32 -0.96
C ALA A 195 10.96 4.39 -1.53
N MET A 196 10.60 5.55 -2.03
CA MET A 196 9.36 5.90 -2.72
C MET A 196 9.66 7.03 -3.72
N ASP A 197 8.70 7.39 -4.55
CA ASP A 197 8.92 8.55 -5.44
C ASP A 197 8.93 9.89 -4.66
N SER A 198 9.59 10.90 -5.25
CA SER A 198 9.76 12.21 -4.61
C SER A 198 8.44 12.92 -4.33
N THR A 199 7.43 12.73 -5.19
CA THR A 199 6.10 13.32 -5.02
C THR A 199 5.42 12.74 -3.77
N ALA A 200 5.46 11.41 -3.59
CA ALA A 200 4.96 10.75 -2.39
C ALA A 200 5.68 11.24 -1.12
N THR A 201 7.02 11.37 -1.20
CA THR A 201 7.84 11.82 -0.08
C THR A 201 7.51 13.27 0.31
N SER A 202 7.42 14.19 -0.67
CA SER A 202 7.10 15.59 -0.42
C SER A 202 5.67 15.75 0.13
N PHE A 203 4.69 15.05 -0.45
CA PHE A 203 3.31 15.09 0.02
C PHE A 203 3.19 14.58 1.47
N ALA A 204 3.86 13.47 1.79
CA ALA A 204 3.87 12.92 3.14
C ALA A 204 4.52 13.88 4.15
N MET A 205 5.61 14.55 3.76
CA MET A 205 6.28 15.57 4.56
C MET A 205 5.36 16.75 4.85
N ASP A 206 4.72 17.33 3.84
CA ASP A 206 3.87 18.51 3.96
C ASP A 206 2.62 18.25 4.81
N ASN A 207 2.15 16.99 4.85
CA ASN A 207 0.94 16.58 5.57
C ASN A 207 1.24 15.76 6.84
N ASN A 208 2.50 15.63 7.26
CA ASN A 208 2.94 14.85 8.44
C ASN A 208 2.42 13.41 8.48
N ILE A 209 2.39 12.72 7.33
CA ILE A 209 1.91 11.35 7.20
C ILE A 209 3.05 10.39 7.47
N ALA A 210 3.05 9.70 8.61
CA ALA A 210 4.05 8.70 8.90
C ALA A 210 4.01 7.54 7.90
N ILE A 211 5.19 7.04 7.52
CA ILE A 211 5.32 5.91 6.59
C ILE A 211 6.22 4.85 7.23
N HIS A 212 5.84 3.59 7.11
CA HIS A 212 6.65 2.47 7.54
C HIS A 212 6.91 1.53 6.35
N VAL A 213 8.16 1.44 5.94
CA VAL A 213 8.62 0.55 4.84
C VAL A 213 9.13 -0.75 5.44
N PHE A 214 8.61 -1.89 4.99
CA PHE A 214 9.03 -3.21 5.47
C PHE A 214 8.87 -4.28 4.39
N GLY A 215 9.54 -5.43 4.59
CA GLY A 215 9.49 -6.56 3.66
C GLY A 215 8.20 -7.37 3.80
N LEU A 216 7.64 -7.78 2.66
CA LEU A 216 6.46 -8.66 2.56
C LEU A 216 6.87 -10.08 2.09
N ASP A 217 8.06 -10.51 2.47
CA ASP A 217 8.51 -11.90 2.33
C ASP A 217 7.74 -12.87 3.23
N ASN A 218 7.13 -12.33 4.29
CA ASN A 218 6.22 -13.03 5.20
C ASN A 218 5.04 -12.10 5.55
N CYS A 219 3.80 -12.54 5.29
CA CYS A 219 2.58 -11.77 5.57
C CYS A 219 2.44 -11.40 7.05
N GLU A 220 2.93 -12.22 8.00
CA GLU A 220 2.93 -11.93 9.43
C GLU A 220 3.71 -10.65 9.79
N ASN A 221 4.56 -10.14 8.91
CA ASN A 221 5.25 -8.87 9.12
C ASN A 221 4.27 -7.69 9.20
N ILE A 222 3.11 -7.76 8.52
CA ILE A 222 2.04 -6.76 8.66
C ILE A 222 1.57 -6.71 10.12
N TYR A 223 1.26 -7.86 10.71
CA TYR A 223 0.83 -7.94 12.10
C TYR A 223 1.91 -7.45 13.05
N LYS A 224 3.16 -7.90 12.86
CA LYS A 224 4.29 -7.50 13.71
C LYS A 224 4.49 -5.98 13.73
N VAL A 225 4.46 -5.33 12.55
CA VAL A 225 4.61 -3.86 12.45
C VAL A 225 3.45 -3.16 13.16
N ILE A 226 2.22 -3.62 12.98
CA ILE A 226 1.04 -3.04 13.65
C ILE A 226 1.10 -3.21 15.17
N MET A 227 1.72 -4.29 15.65
CA MET A 227 1.95 -4.54 17.07
C MET A 227 3.21 -3.85 17.63
N GLY A 228 3.89 -3.01 16.83
CA GLY A 228 5.02 -2.20 17.28
C GLY A 228 6.38 -2.92 17.25
N ALA A 229 6.53 -3.98 16.48
CA ALA A 229 7.83 -4.63 16.30
C ALA A 229 8.83 -3.69 15.61
N GLU A 230 10.05 -3.65 16.12
CA GLU A 230 11.17 -2.89 15.56
C GLU A 230 11.71 -3.60 14.31
N MET A 231 11.12 -3.34 13.16
CA MET A 231 11.55 -3.86 11.86
C MET A 231 11.30 -2.84 10.76
N GLY A 232 11.99 -3.01 9.62
CA GLY A 232 11.84 -2.08 8.51
C GLY A 232 12.43 -0.70 8.78
N THR A 233 11.85 0.31 8.14
CA THR A 233 12.24 1.72 8.27
C THR A 233 11.03 2.59 8.52
N VAL A 234 11.06 3.38 9.58
CA VAL A 234 10.05 4.41 9.86
C VAL A 234 10.51 5.73 9.24
N VAL A 235 9.64 6.32 8.40
CA VAL A 235 9.84 7.64 7.82
C VAL A 235 8.85 8.61 8.46
N LYS A 236 9.34 9.70 9.03
CA LYS A 236 8.53 10.71 9.72
C LYS A 236 9.13 12.11 9.63
N GLY A 237 8.38 13.13 10.04
CA GLY A 237 8.91 14.48 10.25
C GLY A 237 9.98 14.55 11.35
N GLU A 238 10.61 15.70 11.47
CA GLU A 238 11.56 16.02 12.55
C GLU A 238 10.85 16.08 13.89
#